data_200d9cd09f497c0be3facc84819229ea
#
_entry.id   200d9cd09f497c0be3facc84819229ea
#
_cell.length_a   1.000
_cell.length_b   1.000
_cell.length_c   1.000
_cell.angle_alpha   90.00
_cell.angle_beta   90.00
_cell.angle_gamma   90.00
#
_symmetry.space_group_name_H-M   'P 1'
#
loop_
_entity.id
_entity.type
_entity.pdbx_description
1 polymer ?
#
loop_
_entity_poly.entity_id
_entity_poly.type
_entity_poly.pdbx_seq_one_letter_code
_entity_poly.pdbx_strand_id
1 'polypeptide(L)'
;MADVKRVYTFGNKEAEGNGKMRELLGGKGANLAEMNLIGIPVPPGFTITTEVCSEYYAQGREKVVGLLRPEVEKAMKNIEKLTGMKFGDKEMPLLVSVRSGARASMPGMMDTILNLGMNDQAVEAVAKRTGNPRFAWDSYRRFVQMYGDVVLGMKPESKEDHDPFEVIIEEQKHKRGVKNDTDLTTDDLKELVRNFKAAVKKQTGEDFPACPWDQLWGAVCAVFGSWMNDRAILYRKLNNIPAEWGTAVTVQAMVFGNMGSNSATGVAFSRDAATGENLFNGEYLINAQGEDVVAGIRTPQQITLEGSKRWAAAQNISEEDRRTKYPSLEEDRKSTRLNS
;
A
#
# COMPACT_ATOMS: atom_id res chain seq x y z
N MET A 1 8.85 -14.35 33.55
CA MET A 1 9.22 -14.50 32.13
C MET A 1 9.36 -13.10 31.57
N ALA A 2 10.48 -12.77 30.92
CA ALA A 2 10.64 -11.47 30.30
C ALA A 2 9.51 -11.26 29.29
N ASP A 3 8.90 -10.09 29.31
CA ASP A 3 7.82 -9.73 28.41
C ASP A 3 8.42 -9.66 27.00
N VAL A 4 8.05 -10.61 26.13
CA VAL A 4 8.60 -10.70 24.77
C VAL A 4 7.98 -9.58 23.95
N LYS A 5 8.80 -8.61 23.55
CA LYS A 5 8.36 -7.49 22.71
C LYS A 5 8.01 -7.98 21.30
N ARG A 6 6.77 -7.73 20.87
CA ARG A 6 6.23 -8.18 19.57
C ARG A 6 6.04 -7.06 18.58
N VAL A 7 6.01 -5.81 19.02
CA VAL A 7 5.70 -4.64 18.17
C VAL A 7 6.81 -3.60 18.29
N TYR A 8 7.33 -3.16 17.16
CA TYR A 8 8.45 -2.21 17.05
C TYR A 8 8.01 -0.98 16.26
N THR A 9 8.01 0.19 16.90
CA THR A 9 7.60 1.46 16.31
C THR A 9 8.73 2.15 15.56
N PHE A 10 8.38 2.96 14.56
CA PHE A 10 9.28 3.89 13.87
C PHE A 10 8.53 5.15 13.42
N GLY A 11 9.23 6.27 13.35
CA GLY A 11 8.70 7.57 12.92
C GLY A 11 9.49 8.72 13.53
N ASN A 12 9.45 9.88 12.89
CA ASN A 12 10.09 11.12 13.37
C ASN A 12 11.59 10.95 13.74
N LYS A 13 12.35 10.22 12.89
CA LYS A 13 13.79 9.93 13.09
C LYS A 13 14.10 9.03 14.29
N GLU A 14 13.10 8.42 14.89
CA GLU A 14 13.24 7.45 15.99
C GLU A 14 12.71 6.09 15.55
N ALA A 15 13.38 5.00 15.93
CA ALA A 15 12.93 3.65 15.69
C ALA A 15 13.40 2.72 16.83
N GLU A 16 12.53 1.79 17.21
CA GLU A 16 12.86 0.75 18.20
C GLU A 16 13.64 -0.41 17.58
N GLY A 17 13.66 -0.51 16.24
CA GLY A 17 14.44 -1.46 15.46
C GLY A 17 15.51 -0.77 14.62
N ASN A 18 16.28 -1.57 13.86
CA ASN A 18 17.31 -1.11 12.92
C ASN A 18 17.52 -2.11 11.78
N GLY A 19 18.36 -1.77 10.80
CA GLY A 19 18.63 -2.58 9.61
C GLY A 19 19.24 -3.97 9.87
N LYS A 20 19.83 -4.20 11.03
CA LYS A 20 20.40 -5.51 11.42
C LYS A 20 19.33 -6.49 11.92
N MET A 21 18.14 -6.02 12.28
CA MET A 21 17.06 -6.84 12.83
C MET A 21 16.17 -7.47 11.74
N ARG A 22 16.73 -7.80 10.59
CA ARG A 22 15.99 -8.35 9.46
C ARG A 22 15.31 -9.68 9.77
N GLU A 23 15.89 -10.50 10.64
CA GLU A 23 15.28 -11.76 11.05
C GLU A 23 13.99 -11.56 11.82
N LEU A 24 13.94 -10.55 12.65
CA LEU A 24 12.79 -10.24 13.52
C LEU A 24 11.75 -9.36 12.84
N LEU A 25 12.20 -8.30 12.14
CA LEU A 25 11.32 -7.28 11.55
C LEU A 25 11.02 -7.51 10.06
N GLY A 26 11.61 -8.56 9.48
CA GLY A 26 11.59 -8.77 8.04
C GLY A 26 12.38 -7.69 7.28
N GLY A 27 12.54 -7.86 5.98
CA GLY A 27 13.30 -6.91 5.16
C GLY A 27 12.68 -5.51 5.14
N LYS A 28 11.35 -5.41 5.01
CA LYS A 28 10.66 -4.11 4.98
C LYS A 28 10.75 -3.38 6.32
N GLY A 29 10.42 -4.05 7.44
CA GLY A 29 10.43 -3.43 8.76
C GLY A 29 11.81 -2.96 9.19
N ALA A 30 12.84 -3.79 9.01
CA ALA A 30 14.22 -3.43 9.31
C ALA A 30 14.72 -2.23 8.49
N ASN A 31 14.45 -2.23 7.17
CA ASN A 31 14.87 -1.12 6.30
C ASN A 31 14.10 0.18 6.60
N LEU A 32 12.79 0.13 6.89
CA LEU A 32 12.02 1.31 7.30
C LEU A 32 12.56 1.91 8.60
N ALA A 33 12.89 1.08 9.58
CA ALA A 33 13.54 1.53 10.82
C ALA A 33 14.88 2.21 10.53
N GLU A 34 15.74 1.58 9.73
CA GLU A 34 17.06 2.14 9.36
C GLU A 34 16.94 3.45 8.60
N MET A 35 16.08 3.50 7.57
CA MET A 35 15.82 4.72 6.79
C MET A 35 15.36 5.87 7.68
N ASN A 36 14.51 5.57 8.66
CA ASN A 36 14.03 6.57 9.61
C ASN A 36 15.17 7.08 10.52
N LEU A 37 16.04 6.19 11.02
CA LEU A 37 17.20 6.55 11.87
C LEU A 37 18.22 7.42 11.14
N ILE A 38 18.47 7.17 9.85
CA ILE A 38 19.39 8.01 9.04
C ILE A 38 18.75 9.31 8.54
N GLY A 39 17.50 9.59 8.92
CA GLY A 39 16.83 10.85 8.67
C GLY A 39 16.05 10.96 7.38
N ILE A 40 15.84 9.85 6.64
CA ILE A 40 14.92 9.83 5.49
C ILE A 40 13.50 10.03 6.01
N PRO A 41 12.66 10.87 5.36
CA PRO A 41 11.30 11.13 5.80
C PRO A 41 10.39 9.92 5.53
N VAL A 42 10.42 8.96 6.45
CA VAL A 42 9.60 7.76 6.42
C VAL A 42 8.28 8.04 7.17
N PRO A 43 7.11 7.78 6.58
CA PRO A 43 5.83 7.87 7.29
C PRO A 43 5.85 6.96 8.55
N PRO A 44 5.31 7.43 9.69
CA PRO A 44 5.36 6.67 10.92
C PRO A 44 4.58 5.36 10.82
N GLY A 45 5.04 4.36 11.56
CA GLY A 45 4.45 3.03 11.56
C GLY A 45 4.96 2.15 12.68
N PHE A 46 4.58 0.89 12.60
CA PHE A 46 5.13 -0.17 13.44
C PHE A 46 5.22 -1.49 12.68
N THR A 47 6.06 -2.38 13.18
CA THR A 47 6.23 -3.73 12.64
C THR A 47 5.91 -4.75 13.72
N ILE A 48 5.00 -5.68 13.43
CA ILE A 48 4.75 -6.90 14.22
C ILE A 48 5.75 -7.95 13.74
N THR A 49 6.45 -8.59 14.65
CA THR A 49 7.61 -9.44 14.35
C THR A 49 7.26 -10.74 13.59
N THR A 50 8.27 -11.33 12.96
CA THR A 50 8.15 -12.62 12.26
C THR A 50 7.81 -13.77 13.23
N GLU A 51 8.23 -13.69 14.48
CA GLU A 51 7.94 -14.68 15.53
C GLU A 51 6.45 -14.79 15.82
N VAL A 52 5.73 -13.66 15.73
CA VAL A 52 4.27 -13.65 15.89
C VAL A 52 3.56 -14.45 14.79
N CYS A 53 4.12 -14.49 13.58
CA CYS A 53 3.58 -15.36 12.52
C CYS A 53 3.62 -16.84 12.95
N SER A 54 4.73 -17.27 13.54
CA SER A 54 4.85 -18.64 14.08
C SER A 54 3.90 -18.88 15.25
N GLU A 55 3.75 -17.91 16.18
CA GLU A 55 2.77 -17.95 17.25
C GLU A 55 1.33 -18.05 16.69
N TYR A 56 1.03 -17.33 15.60
CA TYR A 56 -0.27 -17.33 14.93
C TYR A 56 -0.66 -18.73 14.44
N TYR A 57 0.26 -19.44 13.79
CA TYR A 57 -0.01 -20.81 13.36
C TYR A 57 -0.03 -21.84 14.49
N ALA A 58 0.74 -21.62 15.56
CA ALA A 58 0.79 -22.54 16.70
C ALA A 58 -0.38 -22.38 17.67
N GLN A 59 -0.86 -21.16 17.90
CA GLN A 59 -1.81 -20.84 18.97
C GLN A 59 -3.19 -20.40 18.46
N GLY A 60 -3.32 -20.11 17.16
CA GLY A 60 -4.56 -19.66 16.54
C GLY A 60 -4.78 -18.14 16.62
N ARG A 61 -5.66 -17.67 15.74
CA ARG A 61 -5.97 -16.25 15.51
C ARG A 61 -6.38 -15.49 16.76
N GLU A 62 -7.39 -16.00 17.48
CA GLU A 62 -8.01 -15.28 18.61
C GLU A 62 -7.00 -15.01 19.72
N LYS A 63 -6.20 -16.02 20.06
CA LYS A 63 -5.21 -15.92 21.13
C LYS A 63 -4.12 -14.93 20.78
N VAL A 64 -3.59 -14.98 19.56
CA VAL A 64 -2.51 -14.07 19.13
C VAL A 64 -3.02 -12.64 19.01
N VAL A 65 -4.22 -12.42 18.48
CA VAL A 65 -4.84 -11.08 18.44
C VAL A 65 -5.00 -10.53 19.86
N GLY A 66 -5.47 -11.35 20.80
CA GLY A 66 -5.60 -10.96 22.22
C GLY A 66 -4.26 -10.54 22.85
N LEU A 67 -3.19 -11.27 22.57
CA LEU A 67 -1.83 -10.96 23.05
C LEU A 67 -1.24 -9.69 22.43
N LEU A 68 -1.52 -9.45 21.16
CA LEU A 68 -1.00 -8.28 20.42
C LEU A 68 -1.72 -6.97 20.72
N ARG A 69 -3.00 -7.05 21.07
CA ARG A 69 -3.88 -5.87 21.18
C ARG A 69 -3.28 -4.72 21.98
N PRO A 70 -2.75 -4.91 23.20
CA PRO A 70 -2.20 -3.82 24.00
C PRO A 70 -1.01 -3.12 23.31
N GLU A 71 -0.10 -3.89 22.72
CA GLU A 71 1.08 -3.35 22.06
C GLU A 71 0.70 -2.62 20.75
N VAL A 72 -0.21 -3.17 19.96
CA VAL A 72 -0.70 -2.58 18.72
C VAL A 72 -1.48 -1.29 18.98
N GLU A 73 -2.35 -1.25 20.00
CA GLU A 73 -3.06 -0.03 20.39
C GLU A 73 -2.10 1.06 20.86
N LYS A 74 -1.05 0.71 21.61
CA LYS A 74 -0.01 1.65 22.01
C LYS A 74 0.77 2.17 20.80
N ALA A 75 1.15 1.30 19.87
CA ALA A 75 1.85 1.68 18.66
C ALA A 75 0.99 2.56 17.73
N MET A 76 -0.32 2.28 17.62
CA MET A 76 -1.26 3.11 16.87
C MET A 76 -1.36 4.52 17.46
N LYS A 77 -1.45 4.66 18.81
CA LYS A 77 -1.43 5.97 19.48
C LYS A 77 -0.15 6.75 19.18
N ASN A 78 0.98 6.06 18.98
CA ASN A 78 2.21 6.74 18.56
C ASN A 78 2.11 7.30 17.14
N ILE A 79 1.55 6.53 16.19
CA ILE A 79 1.29 7.04 14.83
C ILE A 79 0.34 8.24 14.89
N GLU A 80 -0.76 8.14 15.64
CA GLU A 80 -1.73 9.24 15.82
C GLU A 80 -1.06 10.51 16.34
N LYS A 81 -0.21 10.38 17.36
CA LYS A 81 0.56 11.51 17.93
C LYS A 81 1.48 12.16 16.89
N LEU A 82 2.18 11.35 16.08
CA LEU A 82 3.13 11.84 15.08
C LEU A 82 2.46 12.47 13.86
N THR A 83 1.28 11.99 13.47
CA THR A 83 0.55 12.47 12.29
C THR A 83 -0.47 13.57 12.61
N GLY A 84 -0.90 13.69 13.86
CA GLY A 84 -2.02 14.55 14.25
C GLY A 84 -3.39 14.02 13.77
N MET A 85 -3.43 12.83 13.18
CA MET A 85 -4.65 12.14 12.73
C MET A 85 -5.00 11.02 13.71
N LYS A 86 -6.25 10.54 13.68
CA LYS A 86 -6.71 9.51 14.62
C LYS A 86 -7.36 8.35 13.89
N PHE A 87 -7.01 7.14 14.28
CA PHE A 87 -7.54 5.92 13.68
C PHE A 87 -9.01 5.72 14.05
N GLY A 88 -9.88 5.70 13.03
CA GLY A 88 -11.32 5.63 13.22
C GLY A 88 -12.01 6.95 13.56
N ASP A 89 -11.32 8.07 13.47
CA ASP A 89 -11.90 9.40 13.68
C ASP A 89 -12.77 9.82 12.49
N LYS A 90 -13.80 10.63 12.78
CA LYS A 90 -14.79 11.09 11.80
C LYS A 90 -14.39 12.38 11.08
N GLU A 91 -13.43 13.13 11.61
CA GLU A 91 -13.01 14.43 11.08
C GLU A 91 -11.58 14.36 10.53
N MET A 92 -10.69 13.69 11.25
CA MET A 92 -9.27 13.55 10.93
C MET A 92 -8.84 12.06 10.85
N PRO A 93 -9.47 11.26 9.97
CA PRO A 93 -9.19 9.84 9.89
C PRO A 93 -7.75 9.54 9.50
N LEU A 94 -7.05 8.76 10.32
CA LEU A 94 -5.78 8.15 9.98
C LEU A 94 -6.04 6.94 9.09
N LEU A 95 -5.45 6.92 7.92
CA LEU A 95 -5.44 5.75 7.04
C LEU A 95 -4.07 5.08 7.09
N VAL A 96 -4.06 3.76 7.10
CA VAL A 96 -2.83 2.97 7.16
C VAL A 96 -2.76 1.92 6.06
N SER A 97 -1.55 1.48 5.75
CA SER A 97 -1.30 0.27 4.98
C SER A 97 -0.90 -0.87 5.90
N VAL A 98 -1.29 -2.10 5.57
CA VAL A 98 -0.86 -3.34 6.23
C VAL A 98 -0.14 -4.19 5.21
N ARG A 99 1.15 -4.44 5.43
CA ARG A 99 2.03 -5.08 4.44
C ARG A 99 2.85 -6.19 5.06
N SER A 100 3.03 -7.26 4.29
CA SER A 100 3.95 -8.35 4.64
C SER A 100 5.42 -7.92 4.59
N GLY A 101 6.24 -8.54 5.41
CA GLY A 101 7.68 -8.30 5.46
C GLY A 101 8.47 -9.56 5.80
N ALA A 102 8.72 -10.45 4.83
CA ALA A 102 9.55 -11.62 5.06
C ALA A 102 11.03 -11.27 5.17
N ARG A 103 11.83 -12.16 5.78
CA ARG A 103 13.31 -12.04 5.87
C ARG A 103 13.96 -12.02 4.49
N ALA A 104 13.47 -12.85 3.57
CA ALA A 104 13.84 -12.87 2.17
C ALA A 104 12.85 -12.08 1.32
N SER A 105 13.32 -11.48 0.22
CA SER A 105 12.43 -10.81 -0.73
C SER A 105 11.58 -11.86 -1.46
N MET A 106 10.26 -11.68 -1.45
CA MET A 106 9.28 -12.57 -2.10
C MET A 106 8.25 -11.73 -2.88
N PRO A 107 8.67 -11.11 -4.01
CA PRO A 107 7.83 -10.16 -4.75
C PRO A 107 6.53 -10.82 -5.24
N GLY A 108 5.38 -10.19 -4.99
CA GLY A 108 4.06 -10.67 -5.42
C GLY A 108 3.54 -11.93 -4.72
N MET A 109 4.30 -12.50 -3.77
CA MET A 109 3.93 -13.77 -3.13
C MET A 109 2.99 -13.58 -1.94
N MET A 110 3.04 -12.44 -1.27
CA MET A 110 2.25 -12.16 -0.07
C MET A 110 1.41 -10.90 -0.24
N ASP A 111 0.38 -10.80 0.57
CA ASP A 111 -0.65 -9.79 0.41
C ASP A 111 -0.29 -8.44 1.05
N THR A 112 -0.98 -7.40 0.57
CA THR A 112 -0.90 -6.01 1.03
C THR A 112 -2.31 -5.45 1.06
N ILE A 113 -2.64 -4.64 2.07
CA ILE A 113 -3.89 -3.90 2.14
C ILE A 113 -3.55 -2.42 2.31
N LEU A 114 -4.10 -1.56 1.46
CA LEU A 114 -3.93 -0.11 1.47
C LEU A 114 -5.22 0.58 1.88
N ASN A 115 -5.12 1.85 2.28
CA ASN A 115 -6.26 2.72 2.64
C ASN A 115 -7.13 2.17 3.79
N LEU A 116 -6.57 1.32 4.64
CA LEU A 116 -7.27 0.74 5.76
C LEU A 116 -7.63 1.81 6.78
N GLY A 117 -8.82 1.74 7.33
CA GLY A 117 -9.46 2.79 8.15
C GLY A 117 -10.54 3.56 7.40
N MET A 118 -10.66 3.34 6.08
CA MET A 118 -11.72 3.93 5.27
C MET A 118 -13.07 3.27 5.57
N ASN A 119 -14.09 4.10 5.73
CA ASN A 119 -15.50 3.72 5.86
C ASN A 119 -16.39 4.88 5.36
N ASP A 120 -17.72 4.74 5.46
CA ASP A 120 -18.65 5.74 4.93
C ASP A 120 -18.51 7.13 5.58
N GLN A 121 -18.02 7.21 6.81
CA GLN A 121 -17.76 8.49 7.49
C GLN A 121 -16.37 9.04 7.15
N ALA A 122 -15.36 8.16 7.15
CA ALA A 122 -13.99 8.55 6.86
C ALA A 122 -13.84 9.08 5.43
N VAL A 123 -14.54 8.50 4.44
CA VAL A 123 -14.46 8.97 3.04
C VAL A 123 -14.93 10.41 2.87
N GLU A 124 -16.00 10.81 3.57
CA GLU A 124 -16.50 12.19 3.52
C GLU A 124 -15.52 13.16 4.19
N ALA A 125 -14.91 12.77 5.32
CA ALA A 125 -13.88 13.58 5.97
C ALA A 125 -12.63 13.75 5.08
N VAL A 126 -12.17 12.69 4.43
CA VAL A 126 -11.05 12.75 3.48
C VAL A 126 -11.42 13.64 2.29
N ALA A 127 -12.61 13.50 1.72
CA ALA A 127 -13.10 14.34 0.62
C ALA A 127 -13.10 15.83 0.99
N LYS A 128 -13.63 16.17 2.16
CA LYS A 128 -13.67 17.54 2.67
C LYS A 128 -12.26 18.11 2.90
N ARG A 129 -11.38 17.35 3.54
CA ARG A 129 -10.02 17.77 3.88
C ARG A 129 -9.13 17.99 2.66
N THR A 130 -9.25 17.12 1.67
CA THR A 130 -8.44 17.19 0.45
C THR A 130 -9.02 18.12 -0.61
N GLY A 131 -10.29 18.52 -0.47
CA GLY A 131 -11.03 19.22 -1.53
C GLY A 131 -11.22 18.38 -2.80
N ASN A 132 -10.96 17.07 -2.73
CA ASN A 132 -11.01 16.16 -3.86
C ASN A 132 -11.88 14.94 -3.56
N PRO A 133 -13.21 15.04 -3.71
CA PRO A 133 -14.13 13.92 -3.48
C PRO A 133 -13.83 12.70 -4.35
N ARG A 134 -13.39 12.93 -5.61
CA ARG A 134 -13.07 11.83 -6.51
C ARG A 134 -11.92 10.98 -5.95
N PHE A 135 -10.85 11.61 -5.47
CA PHE A 135 -9.72 10.92 -4.83
C PHE A 135 -10.19 10.10 -3.61
N ALA A 136 -11.00 10.70 -2.73
CA ALA A 136 -11.47 10.02 -1.53
C ALA A 136 -12.31 8.77 -1.87
N TRP A 137 -13.24 8.88 -2.81
CA TRP A 137 -14.11 7.77 -3.21
C TRP A 137 -13.38 6.71 -4.03
N ASP A 138 -12.39 7.07 -4.86
CA ASP A 138 -11.52 6.08 -5.53
C ASP A 138 -10.65 5.33 -4.51
N SER A 139 -10.12 6.01 -3.50
CA SER A 139 -9.37 5.36 -2.41
C SER A 139 -10.25 4.38 -1.63
N TYR A 140 -11.52 4.73 -1.40
CA TYR A 140 -12.48 3.83 -0.74
C TYR A 140 -12.85 2.64 -1.61
N ARG A 141 -13.12 2.86 -2.91
CA ARG A 141 -13.38 1.79 -3.87
C ARG A 141 -12.23 0.78 -3.89
N ARG A 142 -10.97 1.26 -4.03
CA ARG A 142 -9.77 0.42 -4.02
C ARG A 142 -9.60 -0.34 -2.71
N PHE A 143 -9.92 0.28 -1.57
CA PHE A 143 -9.87 -0.38 -0.28
C PHE A 143 -10.88 -1.52 -0.17
N VAL A 144 -12.15 -1.29 -0.57
CA VAL A 144 -13.19 -2.33 -0.51
C VAL A 144 -12.83 -3.52 -1.41
N GLN A 145 -12.36 -3.25 -2.64
CA GLN A 145 -11.88 -4.28 -3.56
C GLN A 145 -10.74 -5.08 -2.93
N MET A 146 -9.65 -4.41 -2.54
CA MET A 146 -8.46 -5.07 -2.00
C MET A 146 -8.76 -5.84 -0.70
N TYR A 147 -9.60 -5.30 0.17
CA TYR A 147 -10.02 -5.99 1.39
C TYR A 147 -10.89 -7.20 1.08
N GLY A 148 -11.80 -7.09 0.15
CA GLY A 148 -12.63 -8.19 -0.35
C GLY A 148 -11.78 -9.33 -0.89
N ASP A 149 -10.82 -9.02 -1.75
CA ASP A 149 -9.93 -10.01 -2.35
C ASP A 149 -9.01 -10.69 -1.34
N VAL A 150 -8.39 -9.88 -0.47
CA VAL A 150 -7.30 -10.37 0.40
C VAL A 150 -7.82 -10.92 1.72
N VAL A 151 -8.76 -10.22 2.35
CA VAL A 151 -9.21 -10.55 3.71
C VAL A 151 -10.44 -11.47 3.69
N LEU A 152 -11.35 -11.19 2.76
CA LEU A 152 -12.61 -11.95 2.65
C LEU A 152 -12.53 -13.10 1.65
N GLY A 153 -11.41 -13.25 0.95
CA GLY A 153 -11.15 -14.37 0.06
C GLY A 153 -11.99 -14.36 -1.22
N MET A 154 -12.37 -13.17 -1.71
CA MET A 154 -13.22 -13.03 -2.90
C MET A 154 -12.45 -13.11 -4.23
N LYS A 155 -11.15 -13.38 -4.18
CA LYS A 155 -10.33 -13.60 -5.38
C LYS A 155 -10.83 -14.83 -6.17
N PRO A 156 -10.75 -14.77 -7.50
CA PRO A 156 -10.98 -15.95 -8.34
C PRO A 156 -10.09 -17.12 -7.92
N GLU A 157 -10.65 -18.31 -7.81
CA GLU A 157 -9.89 -19.51 -7.49
C GLU A 157 -9.16 -20.07 -8.72
N SER A 158 -9.72 -19.83 -9.91
CA SER A 158 -9.16 -20.28 -11.20
C SER A 158 -9.04 -19.11 -12.20
N LYS A 159 -8.31 -19.34 -13.31
CA LYS A 159 -8.22 -18.37 -14.42
C LYS A 159 -9.51 -18.24 -15.21
N GLU A 160 -10.44 -19.15 -15.05
CA GLU A 160 -11.74 -19.18 -15.74
C GLU A 160 -12.80 -18.39 -14.97
N ASP A 161 -12.55 -18.15 -13.65
CA ASP A 161 -13.43 -17.37 -12.82
C ASP A 161 -13.17 -15.88 -13.01
N HIS A 162 -14.23 -15.09 -13.06
CA HIS A 162 -14.14 -13.65 -13.14
C HIS A 162 -14.07 -13.05 -11.73
N ASP A 163 -13.14 -12.11 -11.53
CA ASP A 163 -13.11 -11.28 -10.34
C ASP A 163 -14.43 -10.49 -10.23
N PRO A 164 -15.21 -10.67 -9.16
CA PRO A 164 -16.52 -10.03 -9.05
C PRO A 164 -16.42 -8.50 -9.01
N PHE A 165 -15.33 -7.95 -8.52
CA PHE A 165 -15.11 -6.50 -8.49
C PHE A 165 -14.75 -5.96 -9.87
N GLU A 166 -13.91 -6.65 -10.62
CA GLU A 166 -13.57 -6.26 -12.00
C GLU A 166 -14.79 -6.30 -12.92
N VAL A 167 -15.67 -7.30 -12.77
CA VAL A 167 -16.93 -7.36 -13.51
C VAL A 167 -17.77 -6.11 -13.23
N ILE A 168 -17.93 -5.72 -11.97
CA ILE A 168 -18.72 -4.54 -11.59
C ILE A 168 -18.07 -3.25 -12.13
N ILE A 169 -16.74 -3.14 -12.14
CA ILE A 169 -16.03 -1.99 -12.73
C ILE A 169 -16.28 -1.90 -14.22
N GLU A 170 -16.12 -3.02 -14.94
CA GLU A 170 -16.31 -3.05 -16.40
C GLU A 170 -17.76 -2.72 -16.79
N GLU A 171 -18.76 -3.24 -16.06
CA GLU A 171 -20.17 -2.88 -16.24
C GLU A 171 -20.39 -1.37 -16.06
N GLN A 172 -19.80 -0.76 -15.04
CA GLN A 172 -19.92 0.69 -14.79
C GLN A 172 -19.23 1.50 -15.89
N LYS A 173 -18.04 1.10 -16.34
CA LYS A 173 -17.35 1.74 -17.47
C LYS A 173 -18.17 1.65 -18.74
N HIS A 174 -18.71 0.48 -19.04
CA HIS A 174 -19.57 0.28 -20.22
C HIS A 174 -20.82 1.16 -20.17
N LYS A 175 -21.51 1.21 -19.02
CA LYS A 175 -22.69 2.06 -18.78
C LYS A 175 -22.39 3.54 -19.02
N ARG A 176 -21.17 3.98 -18.69
CA ARG A 176 -20.71 5.37 -18.84
C ARG A 176 -20.08 5.67 -20.20
N GLY A 177 -19.76 4.65 -20.99
CA GLY A 177 -19.05 4.81 -22.26
C GLY A 177 -17.60 5.27 -22.11
N VAL A 178 -16.94 4.95 -20.98
CA VAL A 178 -15.54 5.30 -20.69
C VAL A 178 -14.66 4.05 -20.73
N LYS A 179 -13.33 4.25 -20.90
CA LYS A 179 -12.38 3.14 -21.03
C LYS A 179 -11.53 2.95 -19.77
N ASN A 180 -11.18 4.06 -19.09
CA ASN A 180 -10.25 4.02 -17.97
C ASN A 180 -10.98 4.30 -16.66
N ASP A 181 -10.50 3.71 -15.56
CA ASP A 181 -10.99 4.00 -14.20
C ASP A 181 -10.84 5.48 -13.84
N THR A 182 -9.82 6.14 -14.41
CA THR A 182 -9.57 7.58 -14.22
C THR A 182 -10.66 8.47 -14.80
N ASP A 183 -11.47 7.96 -15.72
CA ASP A 183 -12.55 8.69 -16.39
C ASP A 183 -13.87 8.61 -15.60
N LEU A 184 -13.95 7.72 -14.59
CA LEU A 184 -15.10 7.59 -13.71
C LEU A 184 -15.26 8.83 -12.81
N THR A 185 -16.48 9.30 -12.68
CA THR A 185 -16.84 10.43 -11.84
C THR A 185 -16.94 10.04 -10.35
N THR A 186 -17.03 11.02 -9.46
CA THR A 186 -17.29 10.78 -8.04
C THR A 186 -18.55 9.96 -7.79
N ASP A 187 -19.62 10.22 -8.54
CA ASP A 187 -20.90 9.51 -8.36
C ASP A 187 -20.81 8.07 -8.87
N ASP A 188 -20.06 7.82 -9.94
CA ASP A 188 -19.76 6.47 -10.40
C ASP A 188 -18.99 5.68 -9.34
N LEU A 189 -17.99 6.30 -8.69
CA LEU A 189 -17.21 5.68 -7.63
C LEU A 189 -18.05 5.37 -6.39
N LYS A 190 -19.00 6.26 -6.03
CA LYS A 190 -19.98 6.00 -4.97
C LYS A 190 -20.87 4.79 -5.30
N GLU A 191 -21.31 4.68 -6.56
CA GLU A 191 -22.10 3.55 -7.04
C GLU A 191 -21.28 2.26 -6.98
N LEU A 192 -20.02 2.29 -7.41
CA LEU A 192 -19.10 1.14 -7.32
C LEU A 192 -18.92 0.67 -5.87
N VAL A 193 -18.67 1.57 -4.92
CA VAL A 193 -18.53 1.21 -3.49
C VAL A 193 -19.78 0.51 -2.97
N ARG A 194 -20.97 1.00 -3.32
CA ARG A 194 -22.24 0.37 -2.92
C ARG A 194 -22.37 -1.03 -3.52
N ASN A 195 -22.08 -1.18 -4.80
CA ASN A 195 -22.17 -2.46 -5.50
C ASN A 195 -21.13 -3.47 -4.98
N PHE A 196 -19.92 -3.01 -4.68
CA PHE A 196 -18.88 -3.85 -4.06
C PHE A 196 -19.31 -4.38 -2.69
N LYS A 197 -19.84 -3.51 -1.82
CA LYS A 197 -20.38 -3.92 -0.53
C LYS A 197 -21.55 -4.92 -0.66
N ALA A 198 -22.41 -4.71 -1.65
CA ALA A 198 -23.49 -5.64 -1.94
C ALA A 198 -22.96 -7.01 -2.42
N ALA A 199 -21.92 -7.02 -3.25
CA ALA A 199 -21.25 -8.24 -3.68
C ALA A 199 -20.59 -8.96 -2.49
N VAL A 200 -19.91 -8.23 -1.60
CA VAL A 200 -19.36 -8.78 -0.35
C VAL A 200 -20.47 -9.47 0.45
N LYS A 201 -21.56 -8.77 0.74
CA LYS A 201 -22.67 -9.33 1.51
C LYS A 201 -23.29 -10.57 0.85
N LYS A 202 -23.45 -10.53 -0.47
CA LYS A 202 -23.99 -11.65 -1.25
C LYS A 202 -23.10 -12.89 -1.16
N GLN A 203 -21.77 -12.72 -1.21
CA GLN A 203 -20.84 -13.84 -1.24
C GLN A 203 -20.47 -14.36 0.16
N THR A 204 -20.31 -13.48 1.14
CA THR A 204 -19.90 -13.84 2.50
C THR A 204 -21.05 -14.03 3.48
N GLY A 205 -22.23 -13.48 3.17
CA GLY A 205 -23.37 -13.40 4.10
C GLY A 205 -23.27 -12.27 5.12
N GLU A 206 -22.14 -11.55 5.19
CA GLU A 206 -21.86 -10.50 6.16
C GLU A 206 -21.69 -9.13 5.49
N ASP A 207 -21.98 -8.07 6.24
CA ASP A 207 -21.72 -6.72 5.78
C ASP A 207 -20.22 -6.41 5.78
N PHE A 208 -19.77 -5.57 4.85
CA PHE A 208 -18.38 -5.09 4.84
C PHE A 208 -18.03 -4.39 6.18
N PRO A 209 -16.91 -4.72 6.84
CA PRO A 209 -16.60 -4.22 8.18
C PRO A 209 -16.42 -2.70 8.17
N ALA A 210 -17.27 -2.00 8.94
CA ALA A 210 -17.22 -0.54 9.08
C ALA A 210 -16.27 -0.07 10.19
N CYS A 211 -15.95 -0.92 11.17
CA CYS A 211 -15.06 -0.60 12.27
C CYS A 211 -13.58 -0.71 11.83
N PRO A 212 -12.78 0.36 11.89
CA PRO A 212 -11.38 0.34 11.49
C PRO A 212 -10.52 -0.68 12.25
N TRP A 213 -10.82 -0.94 13.51
CA TRP A 213 -10.10 -1.95 14.30
C TRP A 213 -10.38 -3.37 13.82
N ASP A 214 -11.62 -3.68 13.43
CA ASP A 214 -11.96 -4.98 12.86
C ASP A 214 -11.29 -5.16 11.49
N GLN A 215 -11.26 -4.09 10.68
CA GLN A 215 -10.51 -4.05 9.43
C GLN A 215 -9.01 -4.33 9.68
N LEU A 216 -8.40 -3.69 10.68
CA LEU A 216 -6.99 -3.86 11.02
C LEU A 216 -6.68 -5.32 11.41
N TRP A 217 -7.47 -5.89 12.30
CA TRP A 217 -7.24 -7.27 12.75
C TRP A 217 -7.50 -8.28 11.63
N GLY A 218 -8.50 -8.04 10.79
CA GLY A 218 -8.73 -8.83 9.57
C GLY A 218 -7.50 -8.81 8.66
N ALA A 219 -6.99 -7.62 8.38
CA ALA A 219 -5.82 -7.42 7.50
C ALA A 219 -4.53 -8.03 8.08
N VAL A 220 -4.24 -7.83 9.36
CA VAL A 220 -3.06 -8.43 10.03
C VAL A 220 -3.11 -9.96 9.92
N CYS A 221 -4.27 -10.55 10.21
CA CYS A 221 -4.44 -12.00 10.12
C CYS A 221 -4.33 -12.52 8.69
N ALA A 222 -4.90 -11.79 7.71
CA ALA A 222 -4.77 -12.15 6.29
C ALA A 222 -3.31 -12.11 5.82
N VAL A 223 -2.53 -11.10 6.24
CA VAL A 223 -1.10 -11.04 5.93
C VAL A 223 -0.34 -12.21 6.55
N PHE A 224 -0.59 -12.58 7.80
CA PHE A 224 -0.01 -13.81 8.36
C PHE A 224 -0.44 -15.05 7.58
N GLY A 225 -1.75 -15.15 7.23
CA GLY A 225 -2.29 -16.24 6.43
C GLY A 225 -1.62 -16.37 5.06
N SER A 226 -1.24 -15.23 4.45
CA SER A 226 -0.61 -15.22 3.12
C SER A 226 0.77 -15.92 3.08
N TRP A 227 1.41 -16.12 4.23
CA TRP A 227 2.64 -16.92 4.33
C TRP A 227 2.43 -18.37 3.89
N MET A 228 1.23 -18.91 4.07
CA MET A 228 0.86 -20.28 3.70
C MET A 228 0.01 -20.38 2.43
N ASN A 229 -0.09 -19.30 1.62
CA ASN A 229 -0.69 -19.37 0.28
C ASN A 229 0.15 -20.27 -0.62
N ASP A 230 -0.48 -20.99 -1.55
CA ASP A 230 0.17 -21.94 -2.45
C ASP A 230 1.33 -21.31 -3.24
N ARG A 231 1.14 -20.10 -3.78
CA ARG A 231 2.20 -19.34 -4.47
C ARG A 231 3.39 -19.03 -3.55
N ALA A 232 3.16 -18.69 -2.28
CA ALA A 232 4.21 -18.41 -1.32
C ALA A 232 4.95 -19.69 -0.91
N ILE A 233 4.21 -20.80 -0.72
CA ILE A 233 4.79 -22.13 -0.44
C ILE A 233 5.69 -22.57 -1.60
N LEU A 234 5.17 -22.48 -2.83
CA LEU A 234 5.94 -22.88 -4.02
C LEU A 234 7.22 -22.02 -4.18
N TYR A 235 7.08 -20.69 -4.03
CA TYR A 235 8.23 -19.79 -4.11
C TYR A 235 9.30 -20.12 -3.06
N ARG A 236 8.89 -20.37 -1.81
CA ARG A 236 9.81 -20.74 -0.74
C ARG A 236 10.53 -22.06 -1.03
N LYS A 237 9.82 -23.07 -1.53
CA LYS A 237 10.44 -24.36 -1.94
C LYS A 237 11.50 -24.15 -3.03
N LEU A 238 11.19 -23.36 -4.05
CA LEU A 238 12.11 -23.09 -5.18
C LEU A 238 13.34 -22.26 -4.76
N ASN A 239 13.22 -21.45 -3.73
CA ASN A 239 14.29 -20.55 -3.27
C ASN A 239 14.94 -20.99 -1.95
N ASN A 240 14.67 -22.21 -1.47
CA ASN A 240 15.20 -22.76 -0.22
C ASN A 240 14.96 -21.86 1.00
N ILE A 241 13.79 -21.23 1.09
CA ILE A 241 13.37 -20.36 2.21
C ILE A 241 12.63 -21.21 3.24
N PRO A 242 13.14 -21.32 4.49
CA PRO A 242 12.52 -22.12 5.53
C PRO A 242 11.12 -21.66 5.89
N ALA A 243 10.17 -22.59 6.06
CA ALA A 243 8.78 -22.28 6.38
C ALA A 243 8.62 -21.67 7.77
N GLU A 244 9.49 -22.03 8.72
CA GLU A 244 9.50 -21.53 10.10
C GLU A 244 9.93 -20.07 10.26
N TRP A 245 10.46 -19.44 9.20
CA TRP A 245 10.86 -18.04 9.26
C TRP A 245 9.68 -17.08 9.43
N GLY A 246 8.51 -17.43 8.95
CA GLY A 246 7.33 -16.57 9.00
C GLY A 246 7.48 -15.26 8.22
N THR A 247 6.48 -14.40 8.38
CA THR A 247 6.48 -13.03 7.86
C THR A 247 6.19 -12.04 8.97
N ALA A 248 6.86 -10.89 8.96
CA ALA A 248 6.46 -9.74 9.76
C ALA A 248 5.25 -9.04 9.11
N VAL A 249 4.54 -8.25 9.88
CA VAL A 249 3.48 -7.36 9.39
C VAL A 249 3.85 -5.92 9.72
N THR A 250 3.95 -5.08 8.69
CA THR A 250 4.20 -3.64 8.86
C THR A 250 2.91 -2.86 8.67
N VAL A 251 2.52 -2.09 9.67
CA VAL A 251 1.42 -1.13 9.65
C VAL A 251 2.01 0.28 9.59
N GLN A 252 1.63 1.06 8.56
CA GLN A 252 2.27 2.35 8.32
C GLN A 252 1.25 3.38 7.84
N ALA A 253 1.38 4.62 8.29
CA ALA A 253 0.56 5.73 7.82
C ALA A 253 0.64 5.88 6.30
N MET A 254 -0.50 6.09 5.65
CA MET A 254 -0.59 6.31 4.20
C MET A 254 -0.10 7.71 3.84
N VAL A 255 0.61 7.78 2.71
CA VAL A 255 0.88 9.00 1.95
C VAL A 255 0.37 8.80 0.53
N PHE A 256 -0.09 9.88 -0.11
CA PHE A 256 -0.84 9.78 -1.35
C PHE A 256 -0.21 10.56 -2.48
N GLY A 257 0.21 9.87 -3.54
CA GLY A 257 0.68 10.47 -4.79
C GLY A 257 -0.44 10.72 -5.81
N ASN A 258 -1.70 10.44 -5.45
CA ASN A 258 -2.88 10.55 -6.32
C ASN A 258 -3.92 11.55 -5.80
N MET A 259 -3.50 12.55 -5.03
CA MET A 259 -4.41 13.60 -4.53
C MET A 259 -4.75 14.65 -5.57
N GLY A 260 -4.06 14.70 -6.71
CA GLY A 260 -4.28 15.65 -7.78
C GLY A 260 -3.03 15.84 -8.64
N SER A 261 -3.08 16.80 -9.55
CA SER A 261 -1.99 17.10 -10.50
C SER A 261 -0.68 17.60 -9.86
N ASN A 262 -0.70 17.98 -8.60
CA ASN A 262 0.45 18.41 -7.79
C ASN A 262 1.04 17.29 -6.92
N SER A 263 0.53 16.07 -7.07
CA SER A 263 0.99 14.88 -6.35
C SER A 263 1.56 13.86 -7.32
N ALA A 264 2.55 13.10 -6.88
CA ALA A 264 3.21 12.09 -7.70
C ALA A 264 3.69 10.91 -6.86
N THR A 265 3.87 9.77 -7.50
CA THR A 265 4.54 8.59 -6.94
C THR A 265 5.62 8.13 -7.91
N GLY A 266 6.76 7.70 -7.39
CA GLY A 266 7.86 7.22 -8.21
C GLY A 266 8.68 6.13 -7.54
N VAL A 267 9.55 5.53 -8.33
CA VAL A 267 10.57 4.56 -7.90
C VAL A 267 11.92 5.10 -8.32
N ALA A 268 12.85 5.19 -7.38
CA ALA A 268 14.19 5.69 -7.63
C ALA A 268 15.26 4.69 -7.17
N PHE A 269 16.37 4.68 -7.88
CA PHE A 269 17.53 3.86 -7.60
C PHE A 269 18.75 4.77 -7.42
N SER A 270 19.54 4.52 -6.38
CA SER A 270 20.80 5.23 -6.14
C SER A 270 21.91 4.79 -7.12
N ARG A 271 21.70 3.67 -7.81
CA ARG A 271 22.59 3.13 -8.84
C ARG A 271 21.76 2.59 -10.00
N ASP A 272 22.33 2.59 -11.19
CA ASP A 272 21.74 1.91 -12.34
C ASP A 272 21.61 0.41 -12.05
N ALA A 273 20.38 -0.10 -12.19
CA ALA A 273 20.07 -1.50 -11.85
C ALA A 273 20.69 -2.52 -12.85
N ALA A 274 20.98 -2.08 -14.08
CA ALA A 274 21.53 -2.95 -15.12
C ALA A 274 23.07 -2.96 -15.11
N THR A 275 23.70 -1.78 -14.92
CA THR A 275 25.17 -1.62 -15.04
C THR A 275 25.88 -1.55 -13.69
N GLY A 276 25.16 -1.22 -12.61
CA GLY A 276 25.74 -0.98 -11.28
C GLY A 276 26.45 0.37 -11.14
N GLU A 277 26.43 1.22 -12.16
CA GLU A 277 27.02 2.57 -12.12
C GLU A 277 26.39 3.42 -11.00
N ASN A 278 27.20 4.28 -10.40
CA ASN A 278 26.73 5.23 -9.41
C ASN A 278 25.97 6.39 -10.08
N LEU A 279 24.83 6.07 -10.66
CA LEU A 279 23.94 6.97 -11.38
C LEU A 279 22.57 6.91 -10.75
N PHE A 280 22.14 8.03 -10.15
CA PHE A 280 20.77 8.18 -9.64
C PHE A 280 19.80 8.21 -10.81
N ASN A 281 18.83 7.30 -10.80
CA ASN A 281 17.83 7.17 -11.86
C ASN A 281 16.49 6.72 -11.27
N GLY A 282 15.44 6.77 -12.07
CA GLY A 282 14.11 6.33 -11.67
C GLY A 282 13.00 6.94 -12.50
N GLU A 283 11.80 6.55 -12.16
CA GLU A 283 10.58 6.89 -12.89
C GLU A 283 9.52 7.40 -11.92
N TYR A 284 8.61 8.25 -12.39
CA TYR A 284 7.49 8.75 -11.61
C TYR A 284 6.23 8.92 -12.46
N LEU A 285 5.08 8.91 -11.79
CA LEU A 285 3.78 9.21 -12.37
C LEU A 285 3.09 10.31 -11.56
N ILE A 286 2.61 11.33 -12.23
CA ILE A 286 1.76 12.37 -11.63
C ILE A 286 0.37 11.77 -11.35
N ASN A 287 -0.21 12.17 -10.22
CA ASN A 287 -1.54 11.72 -9.79
C ASN A 287 -1.67 10.19 -9.85
N ALA A 288 -0.79 9.50 -9.11
CA ALA A 288 -0.70 8.04 -9.10
C ALA A 288 -0.41 7.48 -7.70
N GLN A 289 -0.92 6.29 -7.43
CA GLN A 289 -0.47 5.48 -6.29
C GLN A 289 0.72 4.59 -6.69
N GLY A 290 1.40 3.98 -5.70
CA GLY A 290 2.54 3.09 -5.95
C GLY A 290 2.20 1.90 -6.84
N GLU A 291 0.98 1.39 -6.75
CA GLU A 291 0.47 0.30 -7.59
C GLU A 291 0.43 0.69 -9.07
N ASP A 292 0.02 1.92 -9.39
CA ASP A 292 -0.09 2.41 -10.77
C ASP A 292 1.30 2.47 -11.45
N VAL A 293 2.36 2.78 -10.66
CA VAL A 293 3.75 2.79 -11.17
C VAL A 293 4.24 1.38 -11.47
N VAL A 294 3.92 0.42 -10.61
CA VAL A 294 4.38 -0.97 -10.74
C VAL A 294 3.58 -1.73 -11.81
N ALA A 295 2.30 -1.42 -11.97
CA ALA A 295 1.42 -2.09 -12.95
C ALA A 295 1.74 -1.75 -14.41
N GLY A 296 2.46 -0.66 -14.67
CA GLY A 296 2.85 -0.26 -16.03
C GLY A 296 1.68 0.17 -16.93
N ILE A 297 0.54 0.54 -16.36
CA ILE A 297 -0.68 0.92 -17.10
C ILE A 297 -0.49 2.26 -17.82
N ARG A 298 0.32 3.16 -17.26
CA ARG A 298 0.65 4.46 -17.83
C ARG A 298 2.14 4.56 -18.09
N THR A 299 2.55 5.30 -19.13
CA THR A 299 3.96 5.58 -19.41
C THR A 299 4.53 6.49 -18.31
N PRO A 300 5.51 6.05 -17.52
CA PRO A 300 6.11 6.87 -16.49
C PRO A 300 7.05 7.92 -17.09
N GLN A 301 7.25 9.00 -16.36
CA GLN A 301 8.23 10.05 -16.66
C GLN A 301 9.51 9.79 -15.87
N GLN A 302 10.63 10.25 -16.40
CA GLN A 302 11.94 10.05 -15.78
C GLN A 302 12.23 11.08 -14.69
N ILE A 303 12.86 10.68 -13.60
CA ILE A 303 13.19 11.57 -12.48
C ILE A 303 14.26 12.57 -12.90
N THR A 304 15.33 12.11 -13.57
CA THR A 304 16.46 12.97 -13.96
C THR A 304 16.32 13.50 -15.38
N LEU A 305 16.83 14.71 -15.63
CA LEU A 305 16.85 15.30 -16.97
C LEU A 305 17.65 14.44 -17.96
N GLU A 306 18.77 13.88 -17.53
CA GLU A 306 19.60 13.00 -18.36
C GLU A 306 18.84 11.70 -18.71
N GLY A 307 18.21 11.08 -17.74
CA GLY A 307 17.34 9.92 -17.96
C GLY A 307 16.20 10.21 -18.93
N SER A 308 15.54 11.37 -18.78
CA SER A 308 14.48 11.82 -19.69
C SER A 308 14.98 12.00 -21.15
N LYS A 309 16.15 12.60 -21.35
CA LYS A 309 16.75 12.75 -22.68
C LYS A 309 17.13 11.40 -23.31
N ARG A 310 17.74 10.49 -22.53
CA ARG A 310 18.08 9.14 -23.00
C ARG A 310 16.83 8.35 -23.38
N TRP A 311 15.80 8.40 -22.54
CA TRP A 311 14.53 7.75 -22.80
C TRP A 311 13.87 8.27 -24.08
N ALA A 312 13.77 9.60 -24.24
CA ALA A 312 13.18 10.22 -25.43
C ALA A 312 13.93 9.85 -26.71
N ALA A 313 15.27 9.85 -26.67
CA ALA A 313 16.10 9.43 -27.81
C ALA A 313 15.83 7.97 -28.20
N ALA A 314 15.71 7.08 -27.22
CA ALA A 314 15.39 5.66 -27.47
C ALA A 314 13.99 5.44 -28.05
N GLN A 315 13.05 6.35 -27.77
CA GLN A 315 11.67 6.32 -28.30
C GLN A 315 11.48 7.16 -29.57
N ASN A 316 12.53 7.79 -30.09
CA ASN A 316 12.46 8.74 -31.20
C ASN A 316 11.50 9.92 -30.97
N ILE A 317 11.44 10.40 -29.73
CA ILE A 317 10.61 11.56 -29.32
C ILE A 317 11.44 12.83 -29.44
N SER A 318 10.86 13.88 -30.06
CA SER A 318 11.53 15.18 -30.16
C SER A 318 11.76 15.83 -28.80
N GLU A 319 12.78 16.71 -28.69
CA GLU A 319 13.05 17.44 -27.44
C GLU A 319 11.88 18.35 -27.04
N GLU A 320 11.14 18.89 -28.01
CA GLU A 320 9.95 19.70 -27.79
C GLU A 320 8.81 18.85 -27.17
N ASP A 321 8.54 17.68 -27.74
CA ASP A 321 7.54 16.76 -27.22
C ASP A 321 7.97 16.18 -25.85
N ARG A 322 9.26 15.90 -25.67
CA ARG A 322 9.79 15.47 -24.38
C ARG A 322 9.50 16.49 -23.29
N ARG A 323 9.83 17.76 -23.51
CA ARG A 323 9.62 18.85 -22.55
C ARG A 323 8.16 19.13 -22.25
N THR A 324 7.29 19.00 -23.25
CA THR A 324 5.87 19.34 -23.10
C THR A 324 5.02 18.20 -22.56
N LYS A 325 5.31 16.97 -22.98
CA LYS A 325 4.50 15.79 -22.65
C LYS A 325 5.14 14.90 -21.59
N TYR A 326 6.46 14.88 -21.50
CA TYR A 326 7.24 13.98 -20.64
C TYR A 326 8.40 14.69 -19.91
N PRO A 327 8.13 15.81 -19.21
CA PRO A 327 9.19 16.53 -18.50
C PRO A 327 9.79 15.62 -17.42
N SER A 328 11.08 15.77 -17.15
CA SER A 328 11.69 15.13 -15.98
C SER A 328 11.22 15.80 -14.68
N LEU A 329 11.32 15.08 -13.56
CA LEU A 329 11.00 15.65 -12.25
C LEU A 329 11.92 16.85 -11.91
N GLU A 330 13.18 16.84 -12.36
CA GLU A 330 14.12 17.96 -12.21
C GLU A 330 13.66 19.21 -12.94
N GLU A 331 13.03 19.07 -14.11
CA GLU A 331 12.45 20.17 -14.86
C GLU A 331 11.14 20.66 -14.25
N ASP A 332 10.28 19.74 -13.83
CA ASP A 332 8.99 20.05 -13.22
C ASP A 332 9.15 20.78 -11.87
N ARG A 333 10.21 20.47 -11.10
CA ARG A 333 10.60 21.23 -9.89
C ARG A 333 10.91 22.71 -10.17
N LYS A 334 11.37 23.05 -11.36
CA LYS A 334 11.64 24.44 -11.77
C LYS A 334 10.39 25.18 -12.20
N SER A 335 9.31 24.47 -12.54
CA SER A 335 8.01 25.01 -12.91
C SER A 335 7.07 24.94 -11.71
N THR A 336 7.22 25.78 -10.69
CA THR A 336 6.25 26.14 -9.60
C THR A 336 5.27 25.09 -9.06
N ARG A 337 5.23 23.85 -9.55
CA ARG A 337 4.28 22.81 -9.11
C ARG A 337 4.64 22.12 -7.80
N LEU A 338 5.90 22.22 -7.35
CA LEU A 338 6.42 21.53 -6.16
C LEU A 338 6.77 22.50 -5.02
N ASN A 339 6.37 23.76 -5.07
CA ASN A 339 6.61 24.77 -4.02
C ASN A 339 5.38 25.06 -3.17
N SER A 340 4.49 24.08 -3.00
CA SER A 340 3.35 24.21 -2.08
C SER A 340 3.36 23.11 -1.01
#